data_8131200de1ab02a76c75973d4962dda1
#
_entry.id   8131200de1ab02a76c75973d4962dda1
#
_cell.length_a   1.000
_cell.length_b   1.000
_cell.length_c   1.000
_cell.angle_alpha   90.00
_cell.angle_beta   90.00
_cell.angle_gamma   90.00
#
_symmetry.space_group_name_H-M   'P 1'
#
loop_
_entity.id
_entity.type
_entity.pdbx_description
1 polymer ?
#
loop_
_entity_poly.entity_id
_entity_poly.type
_entity_poly.pdbx_seq_one_letter_code
_entity_poly.pdbx_strand_id
1 'polypeptide(L)'
;MISTSNFARCGKNPNAVAISIGVPPRWVGKRYIKLAPPRSMLHASKEDFDNFFYNKLSEMDAKSVYDEIVKNYGENAILLCWESPNIRCHRRIVAEWFEEKLGIIVPEFGFERDAIKPYKDMLRKGEKPLAKEKLAEPSLFDSEI
;
A
#
# COMPACT_ATOMS: atom_id res chain seq x y z
N MET A 1 -8.97 13.30 -3.85
CA MET A 1 -8.09 12.67 -2.83
C MET A 1 -7.54 11.36 -3.35
N ILE A 2 -6.24 11.19 -3.30
CA ILE A 2 -5.60 9.93 -3.72
C ILE A 2 -6.02 8.83 -2.74
N SER A 3 -6.24 7.64 -3.28
CA SER A 3 -6.60 6.45 -2.49
C SER A 3 -5.85 5.24 -3.02
N THR A 4 -6.04 4.10 -2.37
CA THR A 4 -5.41 2.83 -2.79
C THR A 4 -6.50 1.77 -2.98
N SER A 5 -6.21 0.75 -3.79
CA SER A 5 -7.12 -0.36 -3.98
C SER A 5 -6.39 -1.52 -4.67
N ASN A 6 -7.15 -2.49 -5.16
CA ASN A 6 -6.59 -3.60 -5.92
C ASN A 6 -7.24 -3.69 -7.30
N PHE A 7 -6.65 -4.53 -8.16
CA PHE A 7 -7.15 -4.67 -9.53
C PHE A 7 -8.55 -5.26 -9.58
N ALA A 8 -8.88 -6.17 -8.66
CA ALA A 8 -10.19 -6.81 -8.66
C ALA A 8 -11.32 -5.81 -8.43
N ARG A 9 -11.06 -4.81 -7.56
CA ARG A 9 -12.09 -3.82 -7.20
C ARG A 9 -12.10 -2.61 -8.13
N CYS A 10 -10.93 -2.14 -8.51
CA CYS A 10 -10.82 -0.86 -9.20
C CYS A 10 -10.03 -0.91 -10.50
N GLY A 11 -9.72 -2.10 -11.00
CA GLY A 11 -8.92 -2.20 -12.23
C GLY A 11 -9.54 -1.53 -13.44
N LYS A 12 -10.86 -1.40 -13.47
CA LYS A 12 -11.57 -0.75 -14.58
C LYS A 12 -11.93 0.70 -14.29
N ASN A 13 -11.57 1.20 -13.13
CA ASN A 13 -11.87 2.58 -12.79
C ASN A 13 -10.97 3.51 -13.62
N PRO A 14 -11.52 4.58 -14.20
CA PRO A 14 -10.70 5.49 -15.01
C PRO A 14 -9.59 6.20 -14.25
N ASN A 15 -9.68 6.24 -12.92
CA ASN A 15 -8.64 6.84 -12.07
C ASN A 15 -7.59 5.84 -11.60
N ALA A 16 -7.64 4.59 -12.05
CA ALA A 16 -6.72 3.55 -11.61
C ALA A 16 -5.31 3.78 -12.14
N VAL A 17 -4.31 3.65 -11.25
CA VAL A 17 -2.90 3.78 -11.58
C VAL A 17 -2.15 2.65 -10.88
N ALA A 18 -1.56 1.74 -11.65
CA ALA A 18 -0.86 0.60 -11.06
C ALA A 18 0.49 1.01 -10.47
N ILE A 19 0.76 0.54 -9.26
CA ILE A 19 2.08 0.68 -8.61
C ILE A 19 2.64 -0.69 -8.25
N SER A 20 2.16 -1.74 -8.90
CA SER A 20 2.56 -3.13 -8.65
C SER A 20 3.73 -3.54 -9.54
N ILE A 21 4.35 -4.68 -9.20
CA ILE A 21 5.44 -5.23 -9.99
C ILE A 21 4.94 -5.56 -11.40
N GLY A 22 3.78 -6.19 -11.50
CA GLY A 22 3.16 -6.50 -12.78
C GLY A 22 1.70 -6.11 -12.78
N VAL A 23 1.04 -6.22 -13.93
CA VAL A 23 -0.38 -5.90 -14.08
C VAL A 23 -1.12 -7.09 -14.67
N PRO A 24 -2.45 -7.15 -14.53
CA PRO A 24 -3.21 -8.26 -15.11
C PRO A 24 -3.06 -8.33 -16.63
N PRO A 25 -3.13 -9.53 -17.22
CA PRO A 25 -3.10 -9.65 -18.67
C PRO A 25 -4.15 -8.76 -19.33
N ARG A 26 -3.78 -8.09 -20.42
CA ARG A 26 -4.66 -7.19 -21.18
C ARG A 26 -5.11 -5.95 -20.44
N TRP A 27 -4.58 -5.70 -19.25
CA TRP A 27 -4.91 -4.46 -18.54
C TRP A 27 -4.22 -3.30 -19.24
N VAL A 28 -4.99 -2.27 -19.58
CA VAL A 28 -4.50 -1.15 -20.36
C VAL A 28 -4.48 0.16 -19.58
N GLY A 29 -4.56 0.08 -18.27
CA GLY A 29 -4.56 1.27 -17.44
C GLY A 29 -3.17 1.90 -17.29
N LYS A 30 -3.12 2.95 -16.52
CA LYS A 30 -1.90 3.73 -16.30
C LYS A 30 -1.01 3.08 -15.25
N ARG A 31 0.28 3.35 -15.32
CA ARG A 31 1.25 2.85 -14.35
C ARG A 31 2.14 3.98 -13.86
N TYR A 32 2.45 3.95 -12.56
CA TYR A 32 3.43 4.87 -11.98
C TYR A 32 4.60 4.03 -11.48
N ILE A 33 5.61 3.87 -12.32
CA ILE A 33 6.72 2.93 -12.09
C ILE A 33 7.58 3.30 -10.89
N LYS A 34 7.67 4.59 -10.57
CA LYS A 34 8.53 5.03 -9.46
C LYS A 34 8.13 4.43 -8.11
N LEU A 35 6.86 4.04 -7.95
CA LEU A 35 6.39 3.41 -6.71
C LEU A 35 6.26 1.90 -6.84
N ALA A 36 6.64 1.31 -7.97
CA ALA A 36 6.58 -0.13 -8.16
C ALA A 36 7.88 -0.78 -7.68
N PRO A 37 7.80 -1.88 -6.91
CA PRO A 37 9.01 -2.62 -6.59
C PRO A 37 9.57 -3.27 -7.85
N PRO A 38 10.87 -3.52 -7.92
CA PRO A 38 11.43 -4.22 -9.07
C PRO A 38 11.05 -5.69 -9.03
N ARG A 39 11.10 -6.33 -10.21
CA ARG A 39 10.74 -7.75 -10.31
C ARG A 39 11.61 -8.63 -9.40
N SER A 40 12.83 -8.21 -9.11
CA SER A 40 13.72 -8.95 -8.21
C SER A 40 13.16 -9.08 -6.78
N MET A 41 12.18 -8.27 -6.42
CA MET A 41 11.56 -8.34 -5.09
C MET A 41 10.34 -9.26 -5.05
N LEU A 42 9.99 -9.90 -6.17
CA LEU A 42 8.76 -10.69 -6.27
C LEU A 42 8.69 -11.82 -5.24
N HIS A 43 9.81 -12.47 -4.96
CA HIS A 43 9.88 -13.57 -4.00
C HIS A 43 10.72 -13.25 -2.78
N ALA A 44 10.94 -11.97 -2.49
CA ALA A 44 11.72 -11.56 -1.34
C ALA A 44 10.99 -11.90 -0.04
N SER A 45 11.76 -12.13 1.03
CA SER A 45 11.17 -12.25 2.36
C SER A 45 10.52 -10.93 2.75
N LYS A 46 9.64 -10.98 3.77
CA LYS A 46 9.01 -9.75 4.28
C LYS A 46 10.08 -8.74 4.70
N GLU A 47 11.08 -9.20 5.43
CA GLU A 47 12.12 -8.32 5.92
C GLU A 47 12.90 -7.66 4.80
N ASP A 48 13.32 -8.44 3.81
CA ASP A 48 14.07 -7.93 2.67
C ASP A 48 13.23 -6.96 1.85
N PHE A 49 11.97 -7.30 1.63
CA PHE A 49 11.05 -6.42 0.90
C PHE A 49 10.85 -5.11 1.63
N ASP A 50 10.55 -5.17 2.93
CA ASP A 50 10.30 -3.97 3.72
C ASP A 50 11.54 -3.08 3.73
N ASN A 51 12.73 -3.66 3.98
CA ASN A 51 13.96 -2.88 4.00
C ASN A 51 14.21 -2.20 2.65
N PHE A 52 14.03 -2.94 1.56
CA PHE A 52 14.22 -2.37 0.24
C PHE A 52 13.25 -1.22 -0.02
N PHE A 53 11.97 -1.46 0.27
CA PHE A 53 10.94 -0.49 -0.10
C PHE A 53 10.99 0.76 0.79
N TYR A 54 11.21 0.60 2.08
CA TYR A 54 11.38 1.77 2.97
C TYR A 54 12.61 2.57 2.58
N ASN A 55 13.70 1.92 2.20
CA ASN A 55 14.88 2.64 1.73
C ASN A 55 14.59 3.41 0.45
N LYS A 56 13.86 2.78 -0.48
CA LYS A 56 13.47 3.44 -1.72
C LYS A 56 12.68 4.71 -1.43
N LEU A 57 11.68 4.63 -0.56
CA LEU A 57 10.87 5.78 -0.21
C LEU A 57 11.69 6.86 0.50
N SER A 58 12.64 6.47 1.34
CA SER A 58 13.46 7.43 2.07
C SER A 58 14.32 8.31 1.14
N GLU A 59 14.59 7.84 -0.08
CA GLU A 59 15.35 8.58 -1.06
C GLU A 59 14.47 9.43 -1.98
N MET A 60 13.16 9.41 -1.76
CA MET A 60 12.20 10.14 -2.60
C MET A 60 11.54 11.24 -1.79
N ASP A 61 11.13 12.29 -2.49
CA ASP A 61 10.40 13.39 -1.86
C ASP A 61 8.90 13.16 -2.03
N ALA A 62 8.20 12.94 -0.91
CA ALA A 62 6.78 12.58 -0.94
C ALA A 62 5.93 13.65 -1.62
N LYS A 63 6.24 14.94 -1.38
CA LYS A 63 5.47 16.03 -2.00
C LYS A 63 5.62 16.02 -3.51
N SER A 64 6.85 15.84 -3.99
CA SER A 64 7.11 15.79 -5.43
C SER A 64 6.42 14.60 -6.09
N VAL A 65 6.46 13.44 -5.44
CA VAL A 65 5.78 12.25 -5.95
C VAL A 65 4.27 12.46 -5.99
N TYR A 66 3.72 12.98 -4.91
CA TYR A 66 2.28 13.25 -4.83
C TYR A 66 1.86 14.21 -5.95
N ASP A 67 2.59 15.31 -6.10
CA ASP A 67 2.28 16.32 -7.11
C ASP A 67 2.38 15.75 -8.54
N GLU A 68 3.37 14.89 -8.78
CA GLU A 68 3.51 14.26 -10.07
C GLU A 68 2.33 13.34 -10.39
N ILE A 69 1.87 12.57 -9.39
CA ILE A 69 0.71 11.70 -9.56
C ILE A 69 -0.53 12.53 -9.87
N VAL A 70 -0.76 13.60 -9.12
CA VAL A 70 -1.92 14.47 -9.34
C VAL A 70 -1.85 15.11 -10.72
N LYS A 71 -0.68 15.60 -11.10
CA LYS A 71 -0.50 16.25 -12.41
C LYS A 71 -0.77 15.32 -13.56
N ASN A 72 -0.28 14.08 -13.47
CA ASN A 72 -0.36 13.14 -14.58
C ASN A 72 -1.64 12.32 -14.61
N TYR A 73 -2.23 12.06 -13.45
CA TYR A 73 -3.37 11.12 -13.35
C TYR A 73 -4.59 11.69 -12.65
N GLY A 74 -4.49 12.90 -12.10
CA GLY A 74 -5.61 13.55 -11.43
C GLY A 74 -5.57 13.42 -9.92
N GLU A 75 -6.32 14.29 -9.26
CA GLU A 75 -6.32 14.35 -7.80
C GLU A 75 -7.04 13.18 -7.14
N ASN A 76 -7.79 12.40 -7.91
CA ASN A 76 -8.52 11.24 -7.41
C ASN A 76 -7.89 9.93 -7.87
N ALA A 77 -6.61 9.92 -8.18
CA ALA A 77 -5.91 8.70 -8.59
C ALA A 77 -6.07 7.60 -7.56
N ILE A 78 -6.25 6.37 -8.03
CA ILE A 78 -6.39 5.20 -7.17
C ILE A 78 -5.18 4.30 -7.44
N LEU A 79 -4.29 4.19 -6.47
CA LEU A 79 -3.05 3.44 -6.62
C LEU A 79 -3.34 1.96 -6.40
N LEU A 80 -3.06 1.13 -7.41
CA LEU A 80 -3.45 -0.28 -7.41
C LEU A 80 -2.29 -1.23 -7.21
N CYS A 81 -2.57 -2.29 -6.49
CA CYS A 81 -1.72 -3.46 -6.30
C CYS A 81 -2.63 -4.68 -6.31
N TRP A 82 -2.10 -5.86 -6.01
CA TRP A 82 -2.86 -7.08 -6.22
C TRP A 82 -3.73 -7.52 -5.05
N GLU A 83 -3.26 -7.34 -3.81
CA GLU A 83 -3.83 -8.02 -2.67
C GLU A 83 -5.17 -7.42 -2.22
N SER A 84 -5.96 -8.24 -1.52
CA SER A 84 -7.22 -7.79 -0.93
C SER A 84 -6.97 -6.79 0.20
N PRO A 85 -7.97 -6.00 0.58
CA PRO A 85 -7.82 -5.09 1.72
C PRO A 85 -7.39 -5.84 2.98
N ASN A 86 -6.54 -5.22 3.77
CA ASN A 86 -5.98 -5.77 5.02
C ASN A 86 -5.03 -6.95 4.79
N ILE A 87 -4.72 -7.31 3.56
CA ILE A 87 -3.65 -8.25 3.25
C ILE A 87 -2.42 -7.43 2.90
N ARG A 88 -1.27 -7.85 3.41
CA ARG A 88 -0.02 -7.09 3.30
C ARG A 88 0.32 -6.78 1.84
N CYS A 89 0.43 -5.51 1.53
CA CYS A 89 0.77 -5.04 0.20
C CYS A 89 1.44 -3.68 0.30
N HIS A 90 2.40 -3.42 -0.57
CA HIS A 90 3.18 -2.18 -0.50
C HIS A 90 2.34 -0.91 -0.73
N ARG A 91 1.14 -1.01 -1.31
CA ARG A 91 0.31 0.19 -1.44
C ARG A 91 -0.03 0.80 -0.07
N ARG A 92 -0.09 -0.04 0.96
CA ARG A 92 -0.34 0.47 2.31
C ARG A 92 0.88 1.21 2.85
N ILE A 93 2.08 0.73 2.54
CA ILE A 93 3.30 1.46 2.88
C ILE A 93 3.29 2.83 2.21
N VAL A 94 2.93 2.89 0.94
CA VAL A 94 2.86 4.15 0.20
C VAL A 94 1.82 5.09 0.82
N ALA A 95 0.64 4.58 1.17
CA ALA A 95 -0.41 5.38 1.79
C ALA A 95 0.08 5.97 3.12
N GLU A 96 0.72 5.16 3.96
CA GLU A 96 1.24 5.63 5.25
C GLU A 96 2.36 6.65 5.05
N TRP A 97 3.18 6.46 4.05
CA TRP A 97 4.26 7.41 3.73
C TRP A 97 3.70 8.79 3.37
N PHE A 98 2.68 8.83 2.51
CA PHE A 98 2.04 10.10 2.19
C PHE A 98 1.38 10.71 3.43
N GLU A 99 0.71 9.89 4.23
CA GLU A 99 0.05 10.38 5.44
C GLU A 99 1.06 11.01 6.41
N GLU A 100 2.16 10.34 6.61
CA GLU A 100 3.19 10.82 7.54
C GLU A 100 3.88 12.09 7.03
N LYS A 101 4.27 12.08 5.76
CA LYS A 101 5.07 13.20 5.21
C LYS A 101 4.23 14.41 4.84
N LEU A 102 2.98 14.23 4.48
CA LEU A 102 2.14 15.32 3.97
C LEU A 102 1.01 15.71 4.91
N GLY A 103 0.79 14.96 5.99
CA GLY A 103 -0.28 15.27 6.94
C GLY A 103 -1.67 15.09 6.35
N ILE A 104 -1.84 14.18 5.41
CA ILE A 104 -3.12 13.91 4.75
C ILE A 104 -3.59 12.52 5.10
N ILE A 105 -4.81 12.18 4.68
CA ILE A 105 -5.34 10.83 4.79
C ILE A 105 -5.39 10.22 3.39
N VAL A 106 -4.90 8.97 3.28
CA VAL A 106 -4.93 8.21 2.03
C VAL A 106 -5.68 6.92 2.30
N PRO A 107 -7.00 6.89 2.07
CA PRO A 107 -7.82 5.73 2.41
C PRO A 107 -7.73 4.64 1.36
N GLU A 108 -8.18 3.45 1.73
CA GLU A 108 -8.47 2.41 0.75
C GLU A 108 -9.81 2.76 0.11
N PHE A 109 -9.89 2.76 -1.22
CA PHE A 109 -11.06 3.22 -1.94
C PHE A 109 -12.30 2.42 -1.54
N GLY A 110 -13.35 3.12 -1.15
CA GLY A 110 -14.61 2.48 -0.74
C GLY A 110 -14.66 2.02 0.71
N PHE A 111 -13.63 2.30 1.50
CA PHE A 111 -13.60 1.92 2.91
C PHE A 111 -13.41 3.14 3.80
N GLU A 112 -13.95 3.06 5.01
CA GLU A 112 -13.62 4.05 6.04
C GLU A 112 -12.15 3.89 6.41
N ARG A 113 -11.51 5.01 6.76
CA ARG A 113 -10.08 4.98 7.09
C ARG A 113 -9.75 3.97 8.17
N ASP A 114 -10.62 3.86 9.19
CA ASP A 114 -10.37 2.98 10.33
C ASP A 114 -10.62 1.51 10.03
N ALA A 115 -11.22 1.18 8.91
CA ALA A 115 -11.45 -0.20 8.52
C ALA A 115 -10.17 -0.89 8.04
N ILE A 116 -9.11 -0.11 7.78
CA ILE A 116 -7.86 -0.64 7.22
C ILE A 116 -6.77 -0.59 8.29
N LYS A 117 -6.15 -1.74 8.52
CA LYS A 117 -5.10 -1.88 9.52
C LYS A 117 -3.82 -1.14 9.12
N PRO A 118 -2.99 -0.76 10.10
CA PRO A 118 -1.63 -0.31 9.77
C PRO A 118 -0.86 -1.43 9.07
N TYR A 119 0.08 -1.06 8.21
CA TYR A 119 0.87 -2.05 7.46
C TYR A 119 1.54 -3.07 8.39
N LYS A 120 2.06 -2.60 9.51
CA LYS A 120 2.77 -3.46 10.46
C LYS A 120 1.90 -4.61 11.01
N ASP A 121 0.57 -4.43 11.01
CA ASP A 121 -0.37 -5.41 11.54
C ASP A 121 -0.97 -6.30 10.45
N MET A 122 -0.61 -6.09 9.18
CA MET A 122 -1.16 -6.88 8.08
C MET A 122 -0.41 -8.18 7.92
N LEU A 123 -1.14 -9.22 7.51
CA LEU A 123 -0.57 -10.53 7.23
C LEU A 123 -0.55 -10.81 5.74
N ARG A 124 0.30 -11.73 5.33
CA ARG A 124 0.29 -12.24 3.96
C ARG A 124 -0.98 -13.04 3.72
N LYS A 125 -1.37 -13.13 2.44
CA LYS A 125 -2.47 -14.00 2.06
C LYS A 125 -2.15 -15.42 2.52
N GLY A 126 -3.07 -16.02 3.28
CA GLY A 126 -2.91 -17.37 3.80
C GLY A 126 -2.09 -17.49 5.07
N GLU A 127 -1.44 -16.43 5.51
CA GLU A 127 -0.68 -16.44 6.75
C GLU A 127 -1.63 -16.33 7.94
N LYS A 128 -1.31 -17.04 9.03
CA LYS A 128 -2.12 -17.00 10.25
C LYS A 128 -1.39 -16.25 11.34
N PRO A 129 -2.11 -15.53 12.21
CA PRO A 129 -1.48 -14.88 13.36
C PRO A 129 -0.81 -15.90 14.26
N LEU A 130 0.29 -15.50 14.89
CA LEU A 130 0.95 -16.36 15.88
C LEU A 130 0.06 -16.46 17.12
N ALA A 131 0.11 -17.63 17.80
CA ALA A 131 -0.72 -17.84 18.97
C ALA A 131 -0.49 -16.78 20.04
N LYS A 132 0.76 -16.39 20.28
CA LYS A 132 1.05 -15.38 21.28
C LYS A 132 0.51 -14.01 20.89
N GLU A 133 0.38 -13.73 19.63
CA GLU A 133 -0.21 -12.48 19.19
C GLU A 133 -1.69 -12.43 19.54
N LYS A 134 -2.36 -13.56 19.41
CA LYS A 134 -3.77 -13.65 19.78
C LYS A 134 -3.98 -13.43 21.26
N LEU A 135 -3.03 -13.85 22.07
CA LEU A 135 -3.13 -13.73 23.52
C LEU A 135 -2.68 -12.38 24.03
N ALA A 136 -1.86 -11.70 23.29
CA ALA A 136 -1.25 -10.46 23.73
C ALA A 136 -2.20 -9.27 23.69
N GLU A 137 -3.29 -9.51 23.24
CA GLU A 137 -4.14 -8.44 23.15
C GLU A 137 -4.73 -8.12 24.31
N PRO A 138 -4.28 -7.81 25.04
CA PRO A 138 -4.84 -7.21 26.12
C PRO A 138 -3.94 -6.46 26.88
N SER A 139 -3.33 -6.42 26.62
CA SER A 139 -2.61 -5.97 27.19
C SER A 139 -1.93 -5.33 27.05
N LEU A 140 -1.73 -5.18 26.49
CA LEU A 140 -0.90 -4.88 26.60
C LEU A 140 -0.64 -4.40 26.39
N PHE A 141 -0.70 -4.05 26.30
CA PHE A 141 -0.11 -3.83 26.39
C PHE A 141 -0.06 -3.50 26.39
N ASP A 142 -0.36 -3.25 26.48
CA ASP A 142 -0.02 -3.17 26.83
C ASP A 142 0.15 -2.73 26.76
N SER A 143 0.01 -2.34 26.71
CA SER A 143 0.34 -2.04 26.99
C SER A 143 0.50 -1.49 26.78
N GLU A 144 0.40 -1.16 26.85
CA GLU A 144 0.57 -0.96 27.01
C GLU A 144 0.30 -0.69 27.07
N ILE A 145 0.17 -0.34 27.02
CA ILE A 145 0.09 -0.35 27.40
C ILE A 145 0.20 -0.14 27.53
#